data_e44d7de215da82db3d22accf9ce18be0
#
_entry.id   e44d7de215da82db3d22accf9ce18be0
#
_cell.length_a   1.000
_cell.length_b   1.000
_cell.length_c   1.000
_cell.angle_alpha   90.00
_cell.angle_beta   90.00
_cell.angle_gamma   90.00
#
_symmetry.space_group_name_H-M   'P 1'
#
loop_
_entity.id
_entity.type
_entity.pdbx_description
1 polymer ?
#
loop_
_entity_poly.entity_id
_entity_poly.type
_entity_poly.pdbx_seq_one_letter_code
_entity_poly.pdbx_strand_id
1 'polypeptide(L)'
;TQSYLVEHRYTGRLVCHVTGFSMPRPKFCPECQAEDSLTSVGPGVERVAEEAKHLFPDAKIEIYSSDSASGADLVDRMERGEIDILVGTQIAAKGHNFPNLTLVGVIDADLGLAGGDPRAGERTFQTLVQVAGRAGRAERPGRALLQTHQPEHEAIQALIAGDRDAFLETEMMAREALGLP
;
A
#
# COMPACT_ATOMS: atom_id res chain seq x y z
N THR A 1 9.21 18.21 -7.77
CA THR A 1 8.74 17.19 -6.84
C THR A 1 8.95 15.82 -7.45
N GLN A 2 9.66 14.95 -6.77
CA GLN A 2 9.89 13.54 -7.21
C GLN A 2 8.69 12.66 -6.77
N SER A 3 7.47 13.07 -7.07
CA SER A 3 6.28 12.28 -6.74
C SER A 3 5.78 11.54 -7.99
N TYR A 4 5.32 10.30 -7.76
CA TYR A 4 4.74 9.49 -8.83
C TYR A 4 3.44 10.10 -9.35
N LEU A 5 3.17 9.89 -10.64
CA LEU A 5 1.87 10.17 -11.25
C LEU A 5 1.03 8.90 -11.20
N VAL A 6 -0.20 9.04 -10.75
CA VAL A 6 -1.18 7.94 -10.67
C VAL A 6 -2.06 7.97 -11.92
N GLU A 7 -2.21 6.84 -12.59
CA GLU A 7 -3.11 6.70 -13.73
C GLU A 7 -4.55 6.52 -13.26
N HIS A 8 -5.42 7.47 -13.62
CA HIS A 8 -6.85 7.37 -13.40
C HIS A 8 -7.52 6.74 -14.63
N ARG A 9 -7.85 5.46 -14.56
CA ARG A 9 -8.37 4.67 -15.70
C ARG A 9 -9.63 5.27 -16.32
N TYR A 10 -10.55 5.82 -15.52
CA TYR A 10 -11.78 6.42 -16.02
C TYR A 10 -11.55 7.68 -16.87
N THR A 11 -10.50 8.42 -16.58
CA THR A 11 -10.18 9.66 -17.30
C THR A 11 -9.04 9.52 -18.29
N GLY A 12 -8.29 8.41 -18.25
CA GLY A 12 -7.07 8.18 -19.05
C GLY A 12 -5.95 9.20 -18.75
N ARG A 13 -5.98 9.82 -17.57
CA ARG A 13 -5.03 10.86 -17.18
C ARG A 13 -4.09 10.40 -16.07
N LEU A 14 -2.87 10.91 -16.14
CA LEU A 14 -1.91 10.82 -15.05
C LEU A 14 -2.08 12.02 -14.13
N VAL A 15 -2.22 11.79 -12.83
CA VAL A 15 -2.45 12.83 -11.82
C VAL A 15 -1.42 12.73 -10.70
N CYS A 16 -0.82 13.86 -10.34
CA CYS A 16 -0.01 13.98 -9.13
C CYS A 16 -0.90 14.40 -7.96
N HIS A 17 -1.14 13.50 -7.01
CA HIS A 17 -1.98 13.79 -5.83
C HIS A 17 -1.34 14.80 -4.84
N VAL A 18 -0.04 15.07 -4.98
CA VAL A 18 0.65 16.06 -4.13
C VAL A 18 0.46 17.48 -4.65
N THR A 19 0.49 17.66 -5.97
CA THR A 19 0.48 19.00 -6.59
C THR A 19 -0.81 19.30 -7.35
N GLY A 20 -1.67 18.31 -7.57
CA GLY A 20 -2.84 18.43 -8.43
C GLY A 20 -2.51 18.47 -9.94
N PHE A 21 -1.24 18.36 -10.31
CA PHE A 21 -0.84 18.33 -11.72
C PHE A 21 -1.48 17.16 -12.42
N SER A 22 -2.00 17.37 -13.63
CA SER A 22 -2.65 16.33 -14.43
C SER A 22 -2.30 16.46 -15.89
N MET A 23 -1.97 15.34 -16.54
CA MET A 23 -1.65 15.25 -17.96
C MET A 23 -2.23 13.97 -18.59
N PRO A 24 -2.49 13.93 -19.91
CA PRO A 24 -2.82 12.68 -20.58
C PRO A 24 -1.60 11.75 -20.52
N ARG A 25 -1.85 10.42 -20.56
CA ARG A 25 -0.75 9.45 -20.67
C ARG A 25 0.02 9.67 -21.95
N PRO A 26 1.34 9.94 -21.91
CA PRO A 26 2.15 10.10 -23.09
C PRO A 26 2.24 8.77 -23.87
N LYS A 27 2.15 8.83 -25.20
CA LYS A 27 2.41 7.68 -26.07
C LYS A 27 3.89 7.36 -26.19
N PHE A 28 4.74 8.38 -26.07
CA PHE A 28 6.18 8.25 -26.18
C PHE A 28 6.84 8.62 -24.86
N CYS A 29 7.90 7.90 -24.52
CA CYS A 29 8.72 8.25 -23.36
C CYS A 29 9.33 9.64 -23.56
N PRO A 30 9.19 10.58 -22.59
CA PRO A 30 9.78 11.93 -22.70
C PRO A 30 11.30 11.93 -22.86
N GLU A 31 11.97 10.93 -22.31
CA GLU A 31 13.44 10.81 -22.31
C GLU A 31 13.96 10.15 -23.59
N CYS A 32 13.52 8.93 -23.89
CA CYS A 32 14.09 8.12 -24.98
C CYS A 32 13.20 8.03 -26.21
N GLN A 33 12.02 8.66 -26.23
CA GLN A 33 11.04 8.66 -27.33
C GLN A 33 10.55 7.26 -27.77
N ALA A 34 10.76 6.24 -26.94
CA ALA A 34 10.24 4.91 -27.22
C ALA A 34 8.70 4.91 -27.08
N GLU A 35 8.02 4.31 -28.05
CA GLU A 35 6.56 4.20 -28.06
C GLU A 35 6.09 3.15 -27.04
N ASP A 36 4.98 3.43 -26.33
CA ASP A 36 4.32 2.55 -25.34
C ASP A 36 5.26 1.93 -24.30
N SER A 37 6.38 2.60 -24.00
CA SER A 37 7.40 2.12 -23.04
C SER A 37 7.10 2.45 -21.57
N LEU A 38 6.07 3.25 -21.30
CA LEU A 38 5.67 3.61 -19.94
C LEU A 38 4.88 2.46 -19.31
N THR A 39 5.44 1.88 -18.26
CA THR A 39 4.78 0.83 -17.47
C THR A 39 4.37 1.37 -16.09
N SER A 40 3.28 0.84 -15.56
CA SER A 40 2.86 1.16 -14.19
C SER A 40 3.85 0.59 -13.19
N VAL A 41 4.19 1.36 -12.18
CA VAL A 41 4.99 0.91 -11.04
C VAL A 41 4.06 0.35 -9.96
N GLY A 42 4.27 -0.89 -9.59
CA GLY A 42 3.45 -1.64 -8.64
C GLY A 42 2.17 -2.24 -9.25
N PRO A 43 1.61 -3.26 -8.62
CA PRO A 43 0.36 -3.85 -9.03
C PRO A 43 -0.81 -2.91 -8.68
N GLY A 44 -1.61 -2.50 -9.66
CA GLY A 44 -2.85 -1.78 -9.39
C GLY A 44 -3.85 -2.66 -8.64
N VAL A 45 -4.75 -2.06 -7.87
CA VAL A 45 -5.75 -2.79 -7.07
C VAL A 45 -6.63 -3.69 -7.93
N GLU A 46 -6.93 -3.27 -9.15
CA GLU A 46 -7.72 -4.06 -10.09
C GLU A 46 -7.01 -5.35 -10.51
N ARG A 47 -5.70 -5.26 -10.79
CA ARG A 47 -4.91 -6.43 -11.16
C ARG A 47 -4.81 -7.41 -9.99
N VAL A 48 -4.58 -6.92 -8.78
CA VAL A 48 -4.56 -7.76 -7.58
C VAL A 48 -5.92 -8.43 -7.38
N ALA A 49 -7.02 -7.73 -7.60
CA ALA A 49 -8.35 -8.29 -7.50
C ALA A 49 -8.66 -9.34 -8.59
N GLU A 50 -8.18 -9.11 -9.82
CA GLU A 50 -8.29 -10.09 -10.92
C GLU A 50 -7.52 -11.37 -10.61
N GLU A 51 -6.28 -11.26 -10.13
CA GLU A 51 -5.47 -12.41 -9.71
C GLU A 51 -6.10 -13.14 -8.53
N ALA A 52 -6.61 -12.40 -7.54
CA ALA A 52 -7.33 -12.99 -6.41
C ALA A 52 -8.58 -13.75 -6.87
N LYS A 53 -9.36 -13.22 -7.83
CA LYS A 53 -10.52 -13.93 -8.42
C LYS A 53 -10.12 -15.22 -9.13
N HIS A 54 -8.99 -15.20 -9.79
CA HIS A 54 -8.49 -16.40 -10.47
C HIS A 54 -8.05 -17.49 -9.47
N LEU A 55 -7.41 -17.09 -8.38
CA LEU A 55 -6.94 -18.01 -7.33
C LEU A 55 -8.06 -18.50 -6.40
N PHE A 56 -9.06 -17.65 -6.16
CA PHE A 56 -10.17 -17.90 -5.25
C PHE A 56 -11.50 -17.62 -5.95
N PRO A 57 -11.93 -18.48 -6.91
CA PRO A 57 -13.09 -18.22 -7.75
C PRO A 57 -14.42 -18.13 -6.98
N ASP A 58 -14.52 -18.78 -5.83
CA ASP A 58 -15.71 -18.80 -4.99
C ASP A 58 -15.74 -17.65 -3.97
N ALA A 59 -14.65 -16.91 -3.83
CA ALA A 59 -14.55 -15.82 -2.86
C ALA A 59 -15.26 -14.55 -3.37
N LYS A 60 -15.95 -13.88 -2.45
CA LYS A 60 -16.55 -12.56 -2.66
C LYS A 60 -15.49 -11.50 -2.51
N ILE A 61 -15.00 -10.97 -3.61
CA ILE A 61 -13.90 -10.02 -3.66
C ILE A 61 -14.43 -8.62 -3.93
N GLU A 62 -14.04 -7.66 -3.12
CA GLU A 62 -14.39 -6.25 -3.25
C GLU A 62 -13.13 -5.38 -3.35
N ILE A 63 -13.20 -4.31 -4.15
CA ILE A 63 -12.12 -3.33 -4.27
C ILE A 63 -12.51 -2.09 -3.48
N TYR A 64 -11.62 -1.64 -2.60
CA TYR A 64 -11.74 -0.39 -1.87
C TYR A 64 -10.73 0.63 -2.38
N SER A 65 -11.24 1.66 -3.04
CA SER A 65 -10.48 2.81 -3.52
C SER A 65 -11.08 4.12 -2.98
N SER A 66 -10.41 5.25 -3.24
CA SER A 66 -10.92 6.58 -2.89
C SER A 66 -12.29 6.89 -3.50
N ASP A 67 -12.62 6.23 -4.60
CA ASP A 67 -13.85 6.42 -5.36
C ASP A 67 -14.96 5.41 -4.97
N SER A 68 -14.67 4.53 -4.01
CA SER A 68 -15.59 3.50 -3.54
C SER A 68 -16.64 4.04 -2.58
N ALA A 69 -17.68 3.25 -2.33
CA ALA A 69 -18.70 3.51 -1.33
C ALA A 69 -18.10 3.77 0.06
N SER A 70 -18.90 4.33 0.96
CA SER A 70 -18.44 4.70 2.32
C SER A 70 -17.74 3.51 2.99
N GLY A 71 -16.59 3.76 3.59
CA GLY A 71 -15.84 2.71 4.29
C GLY A 71 -16.64 2.05 5.44
N ALA A 72 -17.63 2.73 6.01
CA ALA A 72 -18.51 2.16 7.02
C ALA A 72 -19.39 1.05 6.45
N ASP A 73 -19.94 1.23 5.24
CA ASP A 73 -20.72 0.18 4.55
C ASP A 73 -19.89 -1.08 4.28
N LEU A 74 -18.63 -0.89 3.89
CA LEU A 74 -17.70 -2.02 3.67
C LEU A 74 -17.41 -2.80 4.96
N VAL A 75 -17.24 -2.13 6.09
CA VAL A 75 -17.06 -2.79 7.40
C VAL A 75 -18.28 -3.64 7.74
N ASP A 76 -19.48 -3.07 7.63
CA ASP A 76 -20.72 -3.77 7.92
C ASP A 76 -20.92 -5.00 7.01
N ARG A 77 -20.58 -4.90 5.74
CA ARG A 77 -20.63 -6.01 4.78
C ARG A 77 -19.62 -7.10 5.08
N MET A 78 -18.39 -6.72 5.49
CA MET A 78 -17.39 -7.69 5.95
C MET A 78 -17.82 -8.40 7.22
N GLU A 79 -18.43 -7.69 8.18
CA GLU A 79 -18.94 -8.29 9.41
C GLU A 79 -20.07 -9.29 9.13
N ARG A 80 -20.92 -9.01 8.15
CA ARG A 80 -21.98 -9.93 7.71
C ARG A 80 -21.49 -11.11 6.85
N GLY A 81 -20.18 -11.17 6.53
CA GLY A 81 -19.62 -12.20 5.65
C GLY A 81 -20.06 -12.07 4.19
N GLU A 82 -20.37 -10.86 3.77
CA GLU A 82 -20.69 -10.54 2.37
C GLU A 82 -19.42 -10.29 1.53
N ILE A 83 -18.28 -10.12 2.18
CA ILE A 83 -16.95 -9.91 1.56
C ILE A 83 -15.97 -10.86 2.23
N ASP A 84 -15.29 -11.68 1.43
CA ASP A 84 -14.25 -12.60 1.89
C ASP A 84 -12.85 -12.00 1.74
N ILE A 85 -12.63 -11.24 0.66
CA ILE A 85 -11.34 -10.60 0.36
C ILE A 85 -11.59 -9.14 0.00
N LEU A 86 -10.94 -8.24 0.73
CA LEU A 86 -10.93 -6.81 0.43
C LEU A 86 -9.56 -6.42 -0.15
N VAL A 87 -9.57 -5.92 -1.37
CA VAL A 87 -8.37 -5.39 -2.05
C VAL A 87 -8.42 -3.88 -2.00
N GLY A 88 -7.37 -3.25 -1.47
CA GLY A 88 -7.35 -1.79 -1.36
C GLY A 88 -5.96 -1.20 -1.26
N THR A 89 -5.90 0.12 -1.37
CA THR A 89 -4.68 0.90 -1.12
C THR A 89 -4.53 1.19 0.39
N GLN A 90 -3.54 2.01 0.75
CA GLN A 90 -3.32 2.48 2.13
C GLN A 90 -4.58 3.09 2.80
N ILE A 91 -5.56 3.53 2.02
CA ILE A 91 -6.85 4.06 2.51
C ILE A 91 -7.61 2.98 3.28
N ALA A 92 -7.54 1.73 2.83
CA ALA A 92 -8.16 0.60 3.53
C ALA A 92 -7.58 0.37 4.93
N ALA A 93 -6.32 0.78 5.15
CA ALA A 93 -5.65 0.68 6.44
C ALA A 93 -6.06 1.78 7.45
N LYS A 94 -6.65 2.88 6.97
CA LYS A 94 -6.94 4.07 7.80
C LYS A 94 -8.42 4.13 8.20
N GLY A 95 -8.67 4.28 9.49
CA GLY A 95 -9.98 4.71 10.03
C GLY A 95 -11.04 3.63 10.22
N HIS A 96 -10.87 2.41 9.69
CA HIS A 96 -11.86 1.36 9.82
C HIS A 96 -11.36 0.19 10.67
N ASN A 97 -12.26 -0.39 11.45
CA ASN A 97 -11.99 -1.59 12.22
C ASN A 97 -12.68 -2.77 11.55
N PHE A 98 -11.92 -3.83 11.26
CA PHE A 98 -12.43 -5.06 10.66
C PHE A 98 -12.30 -6.20 11.68
N PRO A 99 -13.34 -6.46 12.52
CA PRO A 99 -13.22 -7.35 13.67
C PRO A 99 -12.98 -8.81 13.30
N ASN A 100 -13.40 -9.23 12.11
CA ASN A 100 -13.24 -10.61 11.63
C ASN A 100 -12.03 -10.81 10.71
N LEU A 101 -11.17 -9.79 10.56
CA LEU A 101 -10.01 -9.85 9.69
C LEU A 101 -8.91 -10.72 10.32
N THR A 102 -8.64 -11.88 9.73
CA THR A 102 -7.65 -12.84 10.21
C THR A 102 -6.35 -12.82 9.43
N LEU A 103 -6.37 -12.28 8.21
CA LEU A 103 -5.19 -12.20 7.35
C LEU A 103 -5.10 -10.82 6.69
N VAL A 104 -3.91 -10.25 6.71
CA VAL A 104 -3.55 -9.06 5.92
C VAL A 104 -2.37 -9.41 5.03
N GLY A 105 -2.51 -9.17 3.74
CA GLY A 105 -1.44 -9.26 2.74
C GLY A 105 -0.99 -7.87 2.29
N VAL A 106 0.29 -7.59 2.36
CA VAL A 106 0.90 -6.40 1.78
C VAL A 106 1.65 -6.81 0.52
N ILE A 107 1.14 -6.39 -0.62
CA ILE A 107 1.77 -6.62 -1.92
C ILE A 107 2.72 -5.47 -2.20
N ASP A 108 4.00 -5.80 -2.46
CA ASP A 108 5.07 -4.83 -2.70
C ASP A 108 5.28 -3.85 -1.52
N ALA A 109 5.76 -4.38 -0.39
CA ALA A 109 6.09 -3.57 0.78
C ALA A 109 7.23 -2.57 0.52
N ASP A 110 8.00 -2.76 -0.55
CA ASP A 110 9.16 -1.93 -0.91
C ASP A 110 8.77 -0.62 -1.60
N LEU A 111 7.54 -0.53 -2.12
CA LEU A 111 7.09 0.63 -2.88
C LEU A 111 7.24 1.95 -2.10
N GLY A 112 7.05 1.92 -0.79
CA GLY A 112 7.24 3.06 0.09
C GLY A 112 8.70 3.35 0.43
N LEU A 113 9.61 2.39 0.27
CA LEU A 113 11.04 2.52 0.54
C LEU A 113 11.80 3.13 -0.64
N ALA A 114 11.25 3.05 -1.85
CA ALA A 114 11.82 3.62 -3.05
C ALA A 114 11.58 5.13 -3.12
N GLY A 115 12.65 5.93 -3.09
CA GLY A 115 12.56 7.37 -3.29
C GLY A 115 13.60 8.16 -2.51
N GLY A 116 13.77 9.43 -2.89
CA GLY A 116 14.72 10.35 -2.22
C GLY A 116 14.13 11.09 -1.01
N ASP A 117 12.98 10.65 -0.47
CA ASP A 117 12.43 11.23 0.77
C ASP A 117 13.20 10.68 1.98
N PRO A 118 13.89 11.54 2.76
CA PRO A 118 14.61 11.11 3.96
C PRO A 118 13.75 10.40 5.01
N ARG A 119 12.42 10.52 4.90
CA ARG A 119 11.45 9.87 5.80
C ARG A 119 10.76 8.66 5.17
N ALA A 120 11.23 8.17 4.05
CA ALA A 120 10.59 7.05 3.35
C ALA A 120 10.53 5.80 4.24
N GLY A 121 11.63 5.44 4.92
CA GLY A 121 11.71 4.33 5.86
C GLY A 121 10.71 4.46 7.01
N GLU A 122 10.71 5.61 7.69
CA GLU A 122 9.79 5.89 8.79
C GLU A 122 8.32 5.79 8.37
N ARG A 123 7.94 6.41 7.24
CA ARG A 123 6.55 6.38 6.76
C ARG A 123 6.12 5.00 6.34
N THR A 124 7.02 4.25 5.71
CA THR A 124 6.75 2.86 5.32
C THR A 124 6.56 2.00 6.55
N PHE A 125 7.45 2.09 7.52
CA PHE A 125 7.33 1.38 8.79
C PHE A 125 6.00 1.69 9.48
N GLN A 126 5.64 2.96 9.64
CA GLN A 126 4.37 3.37 10.25
C GLN A 126 3.16 2.80 9.51
N THR A 127 3.20 2.83 8.18
CA THR A 127 2.13 2.27 7.35
C THR A 127 2.01 0.76 7.53
N LEU A 128 3.13 0.04 7.50
CA LEU A 128 3.16 -1.41 7.66
C LEU A 128 2.70 -1.84 9.05
N VAL A 129 3.09 -1.12 10.11
CA VAL A 129 2.59 -1.34 11.48
C VAL A 129 1.07 -1.16 11.55
N GLN A 130 0.53 -0.10 10.94
CA GLN A 130 -0.91 0.13 10.92
C GLN A 130 -1.66 -0.97 10.18
N VAL A 131 -1.15 -1.41 9.04
CA VAL A 131 -1.75 -2.46 8.21
C VAL A 131 -1.66 -3.81 8.91
N ALA A 132 -0.48 -4.21 9.39
CA ALA A 132 -0.28 -5.45 10.12
C ALA A 132 -1.14 -5.54 11.39
N GLY A 133 -1.26 -4.44 12.11
CA GLY A 133 -2.10 -4.33 13.31
C GLY A 133 -3.61 -4.42 13.05
N ARG A 134 -4.05 -4.54 11.79
CA ARG A 134 -5.47 -4.80 11.46
C ARG A 134 -5.83 -6.27 11.54
N ALA A 135 -4.87 -7.17 11.34
CA ALA A 135 -5.10 -8.60 11.46
C ALA A 135 -5.18 -9.01 12.94
N GLY A 136 -6.16 -9.84 13.27
CA GLY A 136 -6.27 -10.46 14.58
C GLY A 136 -6.71 -9.51 15.67
N ARG A 137 -8.01 -9.43 15.85
CA ARG A 137 -8.62 -8.82 17.03
C ARG A 137 -9.54 -9.80 17.72
N ALA A 138 -9.81 -9.54 19.00
CA ALA A 138 -10.61 -10.36 19.88
C ALA A 138 -10.00 -11.78 20.07
N GLU A 139 -10.77 -12.84 19.79
CA GLU A 139 -10.41 -14.21 20.13
C GLU A 139 -9.61 -14.93 19.02
N ARG A 140 -9.39 -14.29 17.86
CA ARG A 140 -8.71 -14.91 16.70
C ARG A 140 -7.35 -14.26 16.44
N PRO A 141 -6.24 -15.03 16.56
CA PRO A 141 -4.92 -14.51 16.18
C PRO A 141 -4.90 -14.20 14.68
N GLY A 142 -4.42 -13.02 14.34
CA GLY A 142 -4.27 -12.59 12.97
C GLY A 142 -2.86 -12.85 12.45
N ARG A 143 -2.75 -12.87 11.13
CA ARG A 143 -1.47 -12.96 10.41
C ARG A 143 -1.31 -11.78 9.48
N ALA A 144 -0.09 -11.25 9.41
CA ALA A 144 0.31 -10.30 8.38
C ALA A 144 1.39 -10.96 7.50
N LEU A 145 1.18 -10.92 6.19
CA LEU A 145 2.15 -11.39 5.20
C LEU A 145 2.64 -10.19 4.40
N LEU A 146 3.95 -10.03 4.32
CA LEU A 146 4.58 -8.96 3.56
C LEU A 146 5.36 -9.55 2.39
N GLN A 147 5.02 -9.12 1.19
CA GLN A 147 5.81 -9.40 0.00
C GLN A 147 6.86 -8.31 -0.17
N THR A 148 8.13 -8.69 -0.17
CA THR A 148 9.26 -7.74 -0.26
C THR A 148 10.42 -8.35 -1.02
N HIS A 149 11.15 -7.54 -1.77
CA HIS A 149 12.45 -7.88 -2.37
C HIS A 149 13.63 -7.52 -1.44
N GLN A 150 13.36 -6.79 -0.34
CA GLN A 150 14.34 -6.30 0.61
C GLN A 150 14.04 -6.81 2.04
N PRO A 151 14.02 -8.15 2.26
CA PRO A 151 13.65 -8.70 3.56
C PRO A 151 14.58 -8.26 4.69
N GLU A 152 15.84 -7.93 4.36
CA GLU A 152 16.86 -7.46 5.34
C GLU A 152 16.78 -5.95 5.61
N HIS A 153 15.87 -5.22 4.97
CA HIS A 153 15.72 -3.80 5.22
C HIS A 153 15.31 -3.53 6.68
N GLU A 154 15.93 -2.55 7.33
CA GLU A 154 15.77 -2.27 8.77
C GLU A 154 14.30 -2.07 9.16
N ALA A 155 13.51 -1.36 8.35
CA ALA A 155 12.08 -1.19 8.59
C ALA A 155 11.29 -2.51 8.57
N ILE A 156 11.66 -3.46 7.69
CA ILE A 156 11.02 -4.77 7.60
C ILE A 156 11.42 -5.63 8.80
N GLN A 157 12.70 -5.66 9.13
CA GLN A 157 13.21 -6.42 10.28
C GLN A 157 12.64 -5.91 11.60
N ALA A 158 12.58 -4.60 11.79
CA ALA A 158 11.99 -3.99 12.98
C ALA A 158 10.48 -4.31 13.12
N LEU A 159 9.76 -4.35 11.99
CA LEU A 159 8.35 -4.74 11.99
C LEU A 159 8.18 -6.20 12.42
N ILE A 160 9.03 -7.11 11.93
CA ILE A 160 9.00 -8.54 12.28
C ILE A 160 9.36 -8.73 13.76
N ALA A 161 10.36 -8.01 14.25
CA ALA A 161 10.79 -8.05 15.65
C ALA A 161 9.79 -7.36 16.60
N GLY A 162 8.92 -6.48 16.10
CA GLY A 162 8.06 -5.64 16.91
C GLY A 162 8.81 -4.54 17.66
N ASP A 163 10.05 -4.24 17.24
CA ASP A 163 10.94 -3.27 17.90
C ASP A 163 10.91 -1.92 17.19
N ARG A 164 9.86 -1.18 17.51
CA ARG A 164 9.65 0.18 16.96
C ARG A 164 10.71 1.16 17.44
N ASP A 165 11.07 1.07 18.71
CA ASP A 165 11.89 2.11 19.34
C ASP A 165 13.33 2.02 18.81
N ALA A 166 13.91 0.81 18.69
CA ALA A 166 15.21 0.62 18.08
C ALA A 166 15.24 1.09 16.62
N PHE A 167 14.18 0.87 15.84
CA PHE A 167 14.08 1.37 14.49
C PHE A 167 14.10 2.91 14.44
N LEU A 168 13.31 3.58 15.29
CA LEU A 168 13.24 5.04 15.32
C LEU A 168 14.58 5.66 15.77
N GLU A 169 15.29 5.05 16.72
CA GLU A 169 16.63 5.48 17.14
C GLU A 169 17.61 5.39 15.97
N THR A 170 17.62 4.29 15.23
CA THR A 170 18.48 4.11 14.05
C THR A 170 18.20 5.15 12.97
N GLU A 171 16.94 5.38 12.66
CA GLU A 171 16.48 6.41 11.69
C GLU A 171 16.91 7.83 12.13
N MET A 172 16.79 8.15 13.43
CA MET A 172 17.23 9.43 13.97
C MET A 172 18.73 9.61 13.81
N MET A 173 19.53 8.62 14.21
CA MET A 173 20.99 8.66 14.09
C MET A 173 21.44 8.84 12.63
N ALA A 174 20.79 8.13 11.69
CA ALA A 174 21.09 8.24 10.28
C ALA A 174 20.78 9.66 9.73
N ARG A 175 19.66 10.27 10.15
CA ARG A 175 19.31 11.65 9.76
C ARG A 175 20.25 12.69 10.36
N GLU A 176 20.60 12.56 11.64
CA GLU A 176 21.58 13.45 12.29
C GLU A 176 22.93 13.41 11.58
N ALA A 177 23.42 12.23 11.23
CA ALA A 177 24.68 12.06 10.49
C ALA A 177 24.67 12.75 9.12
N LEU A 178 23.50 12.88 8.50
CA LEU A 178 23.30 13.56 7.21
C LEU A 178 22.92 15.04 7.36
N GLY A 179 22.81 15.57 8.58
CA GLY A 179 22.38 16.94 8.85
C GLY A 179 20.93 17.22 8.45
N LEU A 180 20.08 16.18 8.43
CA LEU A 180 18.66 16.27 8.10
C LEU A 180 17.83 16.42 9.37
N PRO A 181 16.67 17.16 9.28
CA PRO A 181 15.78 17.33 10.42
C PRO A 181 15.00 16.05 10.77
#